data_44c054ef55907b90787c9c62aac7f290
#
_entry.id   44c054ef55907b90787c9c62aac7f290
#
_cell.length_a   1.000
_cell.length_b   1.000
_cell.length_c   1.000
_cell.angle_alpha   90.00
_cell.angle_beta   90.00
_cell.angle_gamma   90.00
#
_symmetry.space_group_name_H-M   'P 1'
#
loop_
_entity.id
_entity.type
_entity.pdbx_description
1 polymer ?
#
loop_
_entity_poly.entity_id
_entity_poly.type
_entity_poly.pdbx_seq_one_letter_code
_entity_poly.pdbx_strand_id
1 'polypeptide(L)'
;MQRSLVGSEMCIRDRVETDIEVDPEAELAGVYRHVGAGGTVMRPTKIDGPAMIFNNIKNHKDARVVIGLLASRERVARLMGCKKEELGKLLCRAALNPIEPVVSEEKAPCQEVIHKVTDPDFDLFKLFPAPTNTPMDAGPYITMGMCYATHPDTGCSDVTIHRMCIQSKDELSIFLQPGSRHIGVMAERATELGQPLPISISIGVDPAIEVGSCFEPPTTPLGYNELSIAGAIRKTPVVLAPCVSIKENAIANAEYVIEGEIQPGIRVVEDQNTHTGYAMPEFPGYNGLASHECWLIKVKAVTHRKNPIMQTVIGPSEEHVNLAGIPTEASIYNMLEKALPGKVTNVYAHQSGGGKYMAVLQCRKTVHTDEGKQRQAALLAFSAFPELKHVILVDEDVDIFDTRDVLWAMNTRFQGDRDIITIPGVRCHPLDPSSDPVYSQSISDKGISCKTIFDCTVPFELKDKFARAKFMDIDEEKWKDFI
;
A
#
# COMPACT_ATOMS: atom_id res chain seq x y z
N MET A 1 -9.82 -7.39 21.80
CA MET A 1 -9.61 -8.65 21.02
C MET A 1 -8.95 -8.22 19.73
N GLN A 2 -7.68 -8.59 19.54
CA GLN A 2 -6.98 -8.31 18.29
C GLN A 2 -7.66 -9.08 17.15
N ARG A 3 -7.93 -8.41 16.05
CA ARG A 3 -8.47 -9.06 14.86
C ARG A 3 -7.31 -9.77 14.16
N SER A 4 -7.48 -11.03 13.87
CA SER A 4 -6.68 -11.75 12.88
C SER A 4 -7.27 -11.51 11.50
N LEU A 5 -6.57 -11.93 10.44
CA LEU A 5 -7.10 -11.97 9.10
C LEU A 5 -8.46 -12.69 9.06
N VAL A 6 -8.57 -13.86 9.73
CA VAL A 6 -9.81 -14.64 9.84
C VAL A 6 -10.95 -13.82 10.46
N GLY A 7 -10.69 -13.02 11.51
CA GLY A 7 -11.71 -12.16 12.11
C GLY A 7 -12.15 -11.01 11.19
N SER A 8 -11.26 -10.53 10.33
CA SER A 8 -11.58 -9.51 9.32
C SER A 8 -12.35 -10.12 8.15
N GLU A 9 -11.99 -11.29 7.69
CA GLU A 9 -12.65 -12.06 6.65
C GLU A 9 -14.13 -12.34 6.96
N MET A 10 -14.45 -12.74 8.20
CA MET A 10 -15.83 -12.98 8.64
C MET A 10 -16.71 -11.73 8.58
N CYS A 11 -16.13 -10.53 8.57
CA CYS A 11 -16.85 -9.26 8.47
C CYS A 11 -17.11 -8.83 7.03
N ILE A 12 -16.61 -9.56 6.04
CA ILE A 12 -16.72 -9.21 4.62
C ILE A 12 -18.02 -9.80 4.06
N ARG A 13 -19.03 -8.95 3.80
CA ARG A 13 -20.30 -9.35 3.23
C ARG A 13 -20.24 -9.62 1.72
N ASP A 14 -19.25 -9.08 1.06
CA ASP A 14 -19.06 -9.05 -0.39
C ASP A 14 -17.83 -9.89 -0.83
N ARG A 15 -17.60 -11.01 -0.15
CA ARG A 15 -16.58 -11.98 -0.53
C ARG A 15 -17.13 -13.02 -1.50
N VAL A 16 -16.26 -13.50 -2.37
CA VAL A 16 -16.49 -14.63 -3.27
C VAL A 16 -15.56 -15.76 -2.86
N GLU A 17 -16.08 -16.96 -2.68
CA GLU A 17 -15.28 -18.15 -2.40
C GLU A 17 -15.45 -19.18 -3.52
N THR A 18 -14.39 -19.94 -3.79
CA THR A 18 -14.42 -21.02 -4.79
C THR A 18 -13.59 -22.22 -4.35
N ASP A 19 -14.14 -23.40 -4.61
CA ASP A 19 -13.47 -24.71 -4.46
C ASP A 19 -12.96 -25.23 -5.81
N ILE A 20 -13.14 -24.50 -6.90
CA ILE A 20 -12.57 -24.83 -8.21
C ILE A 20 -11.05 -24.79 -8.08
N GLU A 21 -10.39 -25.88 -8.51
CA GLU A 21 -8.92 -25.90 -8.55
C GLU A 21 -8.39 -24.77 -9.43
N VAL A 22 -7.42 -24.03 -8.91
CA VAL A 22 -6.76 -22.93 -9.59
C VAL A 22 -5.26 -23.12 -9.56
N ASP A 23 -4.60 -22.85 -10.68
CA ASP A 23 -3.14 -22.84 -10.76
C ASP A 23 -2.60 -21.53 -10.17
N PRO A 24 -1.70 -21.55 -9.18
CA PRO A 24 -1.07 -20.34 -8.67
C PRO A 24 -0.20 -19.65 -9.73
N GLU A 25 0.23 -20.38 -10.78
CA GLU A 25 1.00 -19.82 -11.88
C GLU A 25 0.07 -19.05 -12.83
N ALA A 26 -0.01 -17.74 -12.65
CA ALA A 26 -0.75 -16.74 -13.43
C ALA A 26 -2.29 -16.89 -13.48
N GLU A 27 -2.86 -18.11 -13.34
CA GLU A 27 -4.31 -18.32 -13.44
C GLU A 27 -5.05 -17.69 -12.27
N LEU A 28 -4.59 -17.89 -11.04
CA LEU A 28 -5.20 -17.29 -9.84
C LEU A 28 -5.31 -15.77 -9.98
N ALA A 29 -4.23 -15.12 -10.40
CA ALA A 29 -4.21 -13.68 -10.64
C ALA A 29 -5.14 -13.28 -11.78
N GLY A 30 -5.15 -14.05 -12.89
CA GLY A 30 -6.04 -13.84 -14.02
C GLY A 30 -7.52 -13.92 -13.64
N VAL A 31 -7.92 -14.94 -12.87
CA VAL A 31 -9.31 -15.10 -12.38
C VAL A 31 -9.70 -13.90 -11.52
N TYR A 32 -8.85 -13.52 -10.55
CA TYR A 32 -9.15 -12.36 -9.72
C TYR A 32 -9.24 -11.06 -10.54
N ARG A 33 -8.38 -10.85 -11.54
CA ARG A 33 -8.47 -9.68 -12.43
C ARG A 33 -9.84 -9.56 -13.09
N HIS A 34 -10.43 -10.66 -13.52
CA HIS A 34 -11.79 -10.65 -14.09
C HIS A 34 -12.87 -10.42 -13.03
N VAL A 35 -12.79 -11.09 -11.88
CA VAL A 35 -13.82 -11.04 -10.83
C VAL A 35 -13.73 -9.72 -10.04
N GLY A 36 -12.56 -9.38 -9.56
CA GLY A 36 -12.33 -8.29 -8.61
C GLY A 36 -11.94 -6.96 -9.24
N ALA A 37 -11.28 -6.97 -10.40
CA ALA A 37 -10.74 -5.76 -11.00
C ALA A 37 -11.34 -5.37 -12.36
N GLY A 38 -12.19 -6.22 -12.94
CA GLY A 38 -12.94 -5.90 -14.16
C GLY A 38 -12.20 -6.13 -15.48
N GLY A 39 -11.05 -6.81 -15.48
CA GLY A 39 -10.32 -7.18 -16.69
C GLY A 39 -8.84 -7.41 -16.49
N THR A 40 -8.18 -8.03 -17.48
CA THR A 40 -6.83 -8.57 -17.36
C THR A 40 -5.72 -7.63 -17.80
N VAL A 41 -5.97 -6.71 -18.74
CA VAL A 41 -4.89 -5.98 -19.46
C VAL A 41 -4.75 -4.53 -19.01
N MET A 42 -5.78 -3.95 -18.46
CA MET A 42 -5.82 -2.53 -18.11
C MET A 42 -5.84 -2.32 -16.60
N ARG A 43 -5.69 -1.08 -16.20
CA ARG A 43 -5.99 -0.66 -14.82
C ARG A 43 -7.39 -1.12 -14.42
N PRO A 44 -7.62 -1.34 -13.12
CA PRO A 44 -8.93 -1.75 -12.63
C PRO A 44 -10.03 -0.82 -13.11
N THR A 45 -11.11 -1.39 -13.58
CA THR A 45 -12.34 -0.65 -13.92
C THR A 45 -13.40 -0.76 -12.84
N LYS A 46 -13.23 -1.71 -11.91
CA LYS A 46 -14.04 -1.85 -10.70
C LYS A 46 -13.33 -1.18 -9.54
N ILE A 47 -13.98 -0.18 -8.94
CA ILE A 47 -13.50 0.56 -7.77
C ILE A 47 -13.93 -0.07 -6.43
N ASP A 48 -14.85 -1.03 -6.48
CA ASP A 48 -15.37 -1.78 -5.34
C ASP A 48 -15.41 -3.27 -5.69
N GLY A 49 -14.23 -3.87 -5.89
CA GLY A 49 -14.10 -5.29 -6.17
C GLY A 49 -14.35 -6.15 -4.92
N PRO A 50 -14.95 -7.36 -5.05
CA PRO A 50 -15.07 -8.30 -3.94
C PRO A 50 -13.71 -8.79 -3.49
N ALA A 51 -13.60 -9.23 -2.22
CA ALA A 51 -12.52 -10.12 -1.81
C ALA A 51 -12.79 -11.51 -2.37
N MET A 52 -11.75 -12.22 -2.77
CA MET A 52 -11.88 -13.58 -3.30
C MET A 52 -11.01 -14.55 -2.52
N ILE A 53 -11.60 -15.71 -2.17
CA ILE A 53 -10.92 -16.80 -1.48
C ILE A 53 -10.91 -18.01 -2.38
N PHE A 54 -9.72 -18.54 -2.62
CA PHE A 54 -9.46 -19.77 -3.32
C PHE A 54 -9.15 -20.86 -2.29
N ASN A 55 -10.01 -21.88 -2.20
CA ASN A 55 -9.88 -22.98 -1.24
C ASN A 55 -9.15 -24.20 -1.81
N ASN A 56 -8.90 -24.25 -3.11
CA ASN A 56 -8.27 -25.39 -3.79
C ASN A 56 -7.17 -24.89 -4.72
N ILE A 57 -5.95 -24.94 -4.25
CA ILE A 57 -4.77 -24.48 -4.99
C ILE A 57 -4.01 -25.70 -5.51
N LYS A 58 -3.80 -25.76 -6.82
CA LYS A 58 -3.06 -26.83 -7.48
C LYS A 58 -1.70 -27.07 -6.81
N ASN A 59 -1.39 -28.32 -6.51
CA ASN A 59 -0.18 -28.78 -5.82
C ASN A 59 -0.04 -28.32 -4.34
N HIS A 60 -1.01 -27.61 -3.77
CA HIS A 60 -0.99 -27.16 -2.38
C HIS A 60 -2.26 -27.61 -1.64
N LYS A 61 -2.28 -28.87 -1.22
CA LYS A 61 -3.40 -29.41 -0.45
C LYS A 61 -3.57 -28.62 0.85
N ASP A 62 -4.81 -28.35 1.20
CA ASP A 62 -5.20 -27.64 2.42
C ASP A 62 -4.73 -26.17 2.50
N ALA A 63 -4.10 -25.64 1.44
CA ALA A 63 -3.75 -24.24 1.35
C ALA A 63 -4.91 -23.42 0.79
N ARG A 64 -5.06 -22.20 1.32
CA ARG A 64 -6.05 -21.22 0.87
C ARG A 64 -5.37 -19.90 0.55
N VAL A 65 -5.87 -19.20 -0.44
CA VAL A 65 -5.36 -17.88 -0.82
C VAL A 65 -6.50 -16.87 -0.78
N VAL A 66 -6.27 -15.71 -0.15
CA VAL A 66 -7.16 -14.56 -0.19
C VAL A 66 -6.51 -13.41 -0.95
N ILE A 67 -7.31 -12.73 -1.76
CA ILE A 67 -6.91 -11.58 -2.56
C ILE A 67 -8.04 -10.56 -2.61
N GLY A 68 -7.71 -9.28 -2.72
CA GLY A 68 -8.69 -8.20 -2.82
C GLY A 68 -9.35 -7.83 -1.50
N LEU A 69 -8.77 -8.19 -0.37
CA LEU A 69 -9.31 -7.84 0.95
C LEU A 69 -9.52 -6.33 1.12
N LEU A 70 -8.60 -5.53 0.60
CA LEU A 70 -8.63 -4.06 0.65
C LEU A 70 -9.05 -3.43 -0.69
N ALA A 71 -9.63 -4.19 -1.63
CA ALA A 71 -9.99 -3.72 -2.98
C ALA A 71 -11.28 -2.86 -3.02
N SER A 72 -11.79 -2.44 -1.90
CA SER A 72 -12.92 -1.51 -1.77
C SER A 72 -12.65 -0.52 -0.64
N ARG A 73 -12.67 0.79 -0.94
CA ARG A 73 -12.48 1.83 0.06
C ARG A 73 -13.56 1.78 1.15
N GLU A 74 -14.79 1.45 0.79
CA GLU A 74 -15.90 1.25 1.75
C GLU A 74 -15.62 0.08 2.69
N ARG A 75 -15.06 -1.02 2.17
CA ARG A 75 -14.66 -2.18 2.99
C ARG A 75 -13.52 -1.82 3.92
N VAL A 76 -12.49 -1.11 3.44
CA VAL A 76 -11.40 -0.63 4.29
C VAL A 76 -11.94 0.24 5.43
N ALA A 77 -12.86 1.16 5.12
CA ALA A 77 -13.49 2.01 6.14
C ALA A 77 -14.24 1.20 7.20
N ARG A 78 -15.02 0.20 6.79
CA ARG A 78 -15.69 -0.74 7.73
C ARG A 78 -14.69 -1.50 8.60
N LEU A 79 -13.60 -1.99 8.00
CA LEU A 79 -12.54 -2.69 8.73
C LEU A 79 -11.81 -1.77 9.73
N MET A 80 -11.66 -0.48 9.41
CA MET A 80 -11.08 0.53 10.31
C MET A 80 -12.08 1.12 11.31
N GLY A 81 -13.39 0.94 11.10
CA GLY A 81 -14.44 1.44 11.99
C GLY A 81 -14.76 2.93 11.80
N CYS A 82 -14.69 3.42 10.56
CA CYS A 82 -15.02 4.81 10.20
C CYS A 82 -15.79 4.86 8.86
N LYS A 83 -16.14 6.07 8.41
CA LYS A 83 -16.65 6.32 7.07
C LYS A 83 -15.49 6.42 6.07
N LYS A 84 -15.73 6.13 4.80
CA LYS A 84 -14.70 6.15 3.75
C LYS A 84 -14.05 7.53 3.56
N GLU A 85 -14.80 8.61 3.78
CA GLU A 85 -14.33 9.99 3.69
C GLU A 85 -13.41 10.38 4.87
N GLU A 86 -13.41 9.60 5.94
CA GLU A 86 -12.66 9.88 7.16
C GLU A 86 -11.37 9.06 7.29
N LEU A 87 -11.11 8.13 6.36
CA LEU A 87 -9.95 7.22 6.45
C LEU A 87 -8.63 7.97 6.61
N GLY A 88 -8.31 8.93 5.75
CA GLY A 88 -7.07 9.70 5.83
C GLY A 88 -6.93 10.44 7.16
N LYS A 89 -8.03 11.03 7.67
CA LYS A 89 -8.05 11.72 8.98
C LYS A 89 -7.92 10.77 10.15
N LEU A 90 -8.52 9.57 10.07
CA LEU A 90 -8.37 8.55 11.10
C LEU A 90 -6.91 8.12 11.22
N LEU A 91 -6.27 7.82 10.11
CA LEU A 91 -4.88 7.39 10.09
C LEU A 91 -3.93 8.52 10.51
N CYS A 92 -4.21 9.76 10.11
CA CYS A 92 -3.47 10.94 10.59
C CYS A 92 -3.53 11.02 12.13
N ARG A 93 -4.73 10.91 12.73
CA ARG A 93 -4.86 10.90 14.19
C ARG A 93 -4.14 9.73 14.86
N ALA A 94 -4.18 8.54 14.23
CA ALA A 94 -3.50 7.35 14.73
C ALA A 94 -1.97 7.53 14.71
N ALA A 95 -1.42 8.05 13.63
CA ALA A 95 0.02 8.32 13.51
C ALA A 95 0.52 9.40 14.51
N LEU A 96 -0.36 10.34 14.89
CA LEU A 96 -0.04 11.37 15.89
C LEU A 96 -0.22 10.90 17.34
N ASN A 97 -0.93 9.80 17.58
CA ASN A 97 -1.20 9.25 18.90
C ASN A 97 -0.90 7.74 18.92
N PRO A 98 0.36 7.35 18.68
CA PRO A 98 0.76 5.95 18.53
C PRO A 98 0.54 5.15 19.83
N ILE A 99 0.24 3.85 19.67
CA ILE A 99 0.24 2.87 20.77
C ILE A 99 1.25 1.80 20.42
N GLU A 100 2.38 1.81 21.11
CA GLU A 100 3.52 0.94 20.84
C GLU A 100 3.17 -0.55 20.94
N PRO A 101 3.76 -1.42 20.09
CA PRO A 101 3.59 -2.86 20.18
C PRO A 101 4.18 -3.41 21.48
N VAL A 102 3.71 -4.56 21.88
CA VAL A 102 4.20 -5.29 23.07
C VAL A 102 4.65 -6.70 22.71
N VAL A 103 5.75 -7.15 23.29
CA VAL A 103 6.21 -8.53 23.12
C VAL A 103 5.57 -9.42 24.17
N SER A 104 5.04 -10.57 23.77
CA SER A 104 4.47 -11.58 24.66
C SER A 104 5.27 -12.87 24.56
N GLU A 105 5.60 -13.47 25.70
CA GLU A 105 6.22 -14.80 25.80
C GLU A 105 5.20 -15.94 25.73
N GLU A 106 3.91 -15.63 25.63
CA GLU A 106 2.87 -16.65 25.46
C GLU A 106 2.96 -17.27 24.06
N LYS A 107 2.57 -18.54 23.95
CA LYS A 107 2.53 -19.25 22.66
C LYS A 107 1.65 -18.49 21.66
N ALA A 108 2.27 -18.03 20.59
CA ALA A 108 1.59 -17.24 19.58
C ALA A 108 0.81 -18.11 18.59
N PRO A 109 -0.35 -17.66 18.09
CA PRO A 109 -1.11 -18.35 17.05
C PRO A 109 -0.29 -18.63 15.77
N CYS A 110 0.59 -17.71 15.37
CA CYS A 110 1.45 -17.91 14.19
C CYS A 110 2.50 -19.01 14.39
N GLN A 111 2.64 -19.60 15.58
CA GLN A 111 3.62 -20.63 15.92
C GLN A 111 2.96 -21.99 16.26
N GLU A 112 1.74 -22.22 15.78
CA GLU A 112 1.07 -23.52 16.00
C GLU A 112 1.75 -24.66 15.25
N VAL A 113 2.29 -24.37 14.05
CA VAL A 113 3.06 -25.28 13.21
C VAL A 113 4.42 -24.65 12.90
N ILE A 114 5.49 -25.41 12.94
CA ILE A 114 6.86 -24.94 12.75
C ILE A 114 7.57 -25.86 11.77
N HIS A 115 8.14 -25.28 10.70
CA HIS A 115 9.00 -25.93 9.73
C HIS A 115 10.38 -25.28 9.80
N LYS A 116 11.42 -26.07 10.06
CA LYS A 116 12.79 -25.58 10.11
C LYS A 116 13.52 -25.91 8.82
N VAL A 117 14.45 -25.06 8.40
CA VAL A 117 15.28 -25.30 7.21
C VAL A 117 16.08 -26.62 7.30
N THR A 118 16.27 -27.16 8.51
CA THR A 118 16.93 -28.45 8.77
C THR A 118 16.03 -29.66 8.54
N ASP A 119 14.72 -29.46 8.37
CA ASP A 119 13.77 -30.51 8.12
C ASP A 119 13.99 -31.06 6.69
N PRO A 120 13.99 -32.39 6.49
CA PRO A 120 14.38 -33.00 5.21
C PRO A 120 13.50 -32.61 4.02
N ASP A 121 12.25 -32.25 4.28
CA ASP A 121 11.21 -31.87 3.30
C ASP A 121 10.96 -30.37 3.23
N PHE A 122 11.77 -29.56 3.91
CA PHE A 122 11.65 -28.10 3.89
C PHE A 122 11.83 -27.54 2.47
N ASP A 123 10.81 -26.86 1.99
CA ASP A 123 10.79 -26.30 0.65
C ASP A 123 9.75 -25.17 0.59
N LEU A 124 10.21 -23.94 0.36
CA LEU A 124 9.34 -22.76 0.27
C LEU A 124 8.31 -22.88 -0.84
N PHE A 125 8.65 -23.50 -1.97
CA PHE A 125 7.71 -23.74 -3.07
C PHE A 125 6.57 -24.68 -2.70
N LYS A 126 6.74 -25.53 -1.70
CA LYS A 126 5.70 -26.43 -1.18
C LYS A 126 4.92 -25.81 -0.02
N LEU A 127 5.60 -24.99 0.80
CA LEU A 127 5.00 -24.39 1.99
C LEU A 127 4.08 -23.21 1.64
N PHE A 128 4.37 -22.48 0.55
CA PHE A 128 3.62 -21.31 0.15
C PHE A 128 2.93 -21.51 -1.19
N PRO A 129 1.59 -21.32 -1.26
CA PRO A 129 0.88 -21.21 -2.53
C PRO A 129 1.07 -19.80 -3.14
N ALA A 130 2.32 -19.34 -3.23
CA ALA A 130 2.66 -18.01 -3.71
C ALA A 130 2.39 -17.91 -5.21
N PRO A 131 1.55 -16.96 -5.69
CA PRO A 131 1.25 -16.87 -7.09
C PRO A 131 2.33 -16.12 -7.88
N THR A 132 2.44 -16.43 -9.17
CA THR A 132 2.88 -15.46 -10.17
C THR A 132 1.67 -14.66 -10.64
N ASN A 133 1.86 -13.38 -11.00
CA ASN A 133 0.74 -12.54 -11.47
C ASN A 133 0.54 -12.68 -12.98
N THR A 134 1.64 -12.86 -13.72
CA THR A 134 1.65 -13.05 -15.17
C THR A 134 2.67 -14.13 -15.55
N PRO A 135 2.58 -14.68 -16.78
CA PRO A 135 3.59 -15.62 -17.28
C PRO A 135 4.99 -15.01 -17.43
N MET A 136 5.13 -13.68 -17.31
CA MET A 136 6.40 -12.96 -17.45
C MET A 136 7.06 -12.65 -16.12
N ASP A 137 6.44 -12.99 -14.99
CA ASP A 137 6.98 -12.71 -13.66
C ASP A 137 8.30 -13.47 -13.43
N ALA A 138 9.18 -12.88 -12.63
CA ALA A 138 10.46 -13.48 -12.24
C ALA A 138 10.32 -14.81 -11.48
N GLY A 139 9.15 -15.07 -10.91
CA GLY A 139 8.82 -16.27 -10.15
C GLY A 139 7.62 -16.06 -9.24
N PRO A 140 7.34 -16.98 -8.34
CA PRO A 140 6.27 -16.83 -7.35
C PRO A 140 6.63 -15.76 -6.31
N TYR A 141 5.68 -14.86 -6.04
CA TYR A 141 5.89 -13.70 -5.18
C TYR A 141 5.11 -13.76 -3.87
N ILE A 142 5.77 -13.29 -2.80
CA ILE A 142 5.15 -12.87 -1.56
C ILE A 142 5.00 -11.34 -1.64
N THR A 143 3.76 -10.88 -1.83
CA THR A 143 3.44 -9.47 -2.08
C THR A 143 2.83 -8.76 -0.86
N MET A 144 2.30 -9.52 0.12
CA MET A 144 1.71 -9.01 1.37
C MET A 144 2.50 -9.46 2.59
N GLY A 145 3.83 -9.47 2.48
CA GLY A 145 4.73 -9.75 3.60
C GLY A 145 5.06 -8.49 4.39
N MET A 146 4.63 -8.46 5.67
CA MET A 146 5.03 -7.42 6.63
C MET A 146 6.44 -7.73 7.11
N CYS A 147 7.43 -7.07 6.50
CA CYS A 147 8.84 -7.22 6.85
C CYS A 147 9.14 -6.43 8.12
N TYR A 148 9.58 -7.10 9.17
CA TYR A 148 9.94 -6.50 10.43
C TYR A 148 11.43 -6.76 10.72
N ALA A 149 12.17 -5.72 11.00
CA ALA A 149 13.59 -5.79 11.36
C ALA A 149 13.96 -4.73 12.38
N THR A 150 15.06 -4.96 13.10
CA THR A 150 15.58 -4.07 14.14
C THR A 150 16.95 -3.54 13.75
N HIS A 151 17.14 -2.21 13.87
CA HIS A 151 18.38 -1.54 13.55
C HIS A 151 19.51 -2.00 14.48
N PRO A 152 20.67 -2.45 13.95
CA PRO A 152 21.72 -3.09 14.75
C PRO A 152 22.30 -2.22 15.86
N ASP A 153 22.43 -0.91 15.64
CA ASP A 153 23.05 0.00 16.62
C ASP A 153 22.05 0.63 17.58
N THR A 154 20.85 0.99 17.07
CA THR A 154 19.90 1.79 17.86
C THR A 154 18.82 0.96 18.54
N GLY A 155 18.58 -0.27 18.05
CA GLY A 155 17.51 -1.12 18.55
C GLY A 155 16.10 -0.66 18.14
N CYS A 156 15.96 0.36 17.31
CA CYS A 156 14.65 0.76 16.78
C CYS A 156 14.21 -0.23 15.68
N SER A 157 12.94 -0.58 15.71
CA SER A 157 12.36 -1.52 14.75
C SER A 157 11.48 -0.80 13.74
N ASP A 158 11.34 -1.41 12.57
CA ASP A 158 10.53 -0.92 11.46
C ASP A 158 9.71 -2.07 10.88
N VAL A 159 8.53 -1.75 10.36
CA VAL A 159 7.69 -2.69 9.61
C VAL A 159 7.22 -2.07 8.31
N THR A 160 7.46 -2.77 7.21
CA THR A 160 7.05 -2.28 5.89
C THR A 160 6.77 -3.43 4.93
N ILE A 161 5.97 -3.17 3.89
CA ILE A 161 5.66 -4.17 2.86
C ILE A 161 6.73 -4.09 1.76
N HIS A 162 7.29 -5.24 1.41
CA HIS A 162 8.17 -5.39 0.25
C HIS A 162 7.78 -6.60 -0.59
N ARG A 163 8.01 -6.52 -1.90
CA ARG A 163 7.92 -7.69 -2.76
C ARG A 163 9.11 -8.61 -2.54
N MET A 164 8.84 -9.90 -2.45
CA MET A 164 9.87 -10.93 -2.32
C MET A 164 9.57 -12.07 -3.30
N CYS A 165 10.56 -12.44 -4.10
CA CYS A 165 10.45 -13.58 -5.01
C CYS A 165 11.10 -14.82 -4.37
N ILE A 166 10.42 -15.96 -4.42
CA ILE A 166 10.99 -17.24 -3.98
C ILE A 166 12.02 -17.68 -5.00
N GLN A 167 13.28 -17.79 -4.59
CA GLN A 167 14.41 -18.10 -5.48
C GLN A 167 14.83 -19.56 -5.43
N SER A 168 14.71 -20.19 -4.27
CA SER A 168 15.01 -21.60 -4.05
C SER A 168 14.18 -22.15 -2.89
N LYS A 169 14.45 -23.40 -2.49
CA LYS A 169 13.75 -24.05 -1.37
C LYS A 169 13.88 -23.30 -0.04
N ASP A 170 14.92 -22.45 0.11
CA ASP A 170 15.25 -21.77 1.37
C ASP A 170 15.77 -20.32 1.16
N GLU A 171 15.54 -19.75 -0.02
CA GLU A 171 16.02 -18.40 -0.36
C GLU A 171 14.90 -17.54 -0.94
N LEU A 172 14.91 -16.25 -0.53
CA LEU A 172 14.10 -15.19 -1.10
C LEU A 172 15.00 -14.07 -1.62
N SER A 173 14.62 -13.45 -2.73
CA SER A 173 15.11 -12.12 -3.07
C SER A 173 14.15 -11.06 -2.58
N ILE A 174 14.67 -9.97 -1.97
CA ILE A 174 13.89 -8.81 -1.55
C ILE A 174 14.42 -7.56 -2.26
N PHE A 175 13.49 -6.81 -2.86
CA PHE A 175 13.83 -5.52 -3.46
C PHE A 175 13.67 -4.40 -2.44
N LEU A 176 14.78 -3.80 -2.05
CA LEU A 176 14.86 -2.64 -1.17
C LEU A 176 15.43 -1.47 -1.97
N GLN A 177 14.62 -0.48 -2.26
CA GLN A 177 15.06 0.69 -3.00
C GLN A 177 16.14 1.45 -2.20
N PRO A 178 17.33 1.67 -2.76
CA PRO A 178 18.43 2.34 -2.05
C PRO A 178 18.04 3.72 -1.49
N GLY A 179 18.37 3.97 -0.24
CA GLY A 179 18.21 5.26 0.44
C GLY A 179 16.77 5.71 0.70
N SER A 180 15.75 4.87 0.45
CA SER A 180 14.34 5.25 0.62
C SER A 180 13.58 4.44 1.67
N ARG A 181 14.07 3.26 2.03
CA ARG A 181 13.38 2.34 2.96
C ARG A 181 14.25 2.05 4.17
N HIS A 182 13.66 2.10 5.36
CA HIS A 182 14.37 1.91 6.63
C HIS A 182 15.05 0.54 6.72
N ILE A 183 14.36 -0.55 6.32
CA ILE A 183 14.97 -1.90 6.30
C ILE A 183 16.20 -1.94 5.37
N GLY A 184 16.18 -1.21 4.26
CA GLY A 184 17.37 -1.06 3.39
C GLY A 184 18.56 -0.41 4.11
N VAL A 185 18.31 0.67 4.84
CA VAL A 185 19.33 1.33 5.68
C VAL A 185 19.85 0.38 6.76
N MET A 186 18.99 -0.38 7.41
CA MET A 186 19.37 -1.39 8.41
C MET A 186 20.23 -2.52 7.79
N ALA A 187 19.88 -2.98 6.58
CA ALA A 187 20.63 -4.01 5.86
C ALA A 187 22.02 -3.51 5.39
N GLU A 188 22.11 -2.26 4.95
CA GLU A 188 23.41 -1.61 4.66
C GLU A 188 24.27 -1.51 5.92
N ARG A 189 23.68 -1.09 7.04
CA ARG A 189 24.41 -1.00 8.31
C ARG A 189 24.87 -2.37 8.81
N ALA A 190 24.05 -3.39 8.72
CA ALA A 190 24.43 -4.76 9.07
C ALA A 190 25.58 -5.26 8.19
N THR A 191 25.58 -4.90 6.90
CA THR A 191 26.67 -5.20 5.97
C THR A 191 27.98 -4.53 6.39
N GLU A 192 27.96 -3.26 6.78
CA GLU A 192 29.14 -2.55 7.30
C GLU A 192 29.72 -3.24 8.56
N LEU A 193 28.84 -3.80 9.39
CA LEU A 193 29.22 -4.55 10.59
C LEU A 193 29.66 -5.99 10.29
N GLY A 194 29.54 -6.44 9.04
CA GLY A 194 29.88 -7.81 8.62
C GLY A 194 28.97 -8.89 9.21
N GLN A 195 27.73 -8.55 9.53
CA GLN A 195 26.77 -9.47 10.15
C GLN A 195 25.44 -9.51 9.35
N PRO A 196 24.73 -10.64 9.35
CA PRO A 196 23.40 -10.70 8.76
C PRO A 196 22.41 -9.83 9.54
N LEU A 197 21.36 -9.30 8.84
CA LEU A 197 20.24 -8.66 9.48
C LEU A 197 19.11 -9.67 9.67
N PRO A 198 18.72 -10.02 10.92
CA PRO A 198 17.52 -10.81 11.16
C PRO A 198 16.28 -10.09 10.65
N ILE A 199 15.39 -10.81 9.99
CA ILE A 199 14.13 -10.29 9.45
C ILE A 199 13.03 -11.32 9.63
N SER A 200 11.87 -10.90 10.15
CA SER A 200 10.65 -11.68 10.14
C SER A 200 9.67 -11.12 9.11
N ILE A 201 8.96 -11.99 8.41
CA ILE A 201 8.01 -11.62 7.36
C ILE A 201 6.67 -12.24 7.73
N SER A 202 5.77 -11.42 8.23
CA SER A 202 4.43 -11.82 8.66
C SER A 202 3.43 -11.63 7.53
N ILE A 203 2.64 -12.67 7.21
CA ILE A 203 1.66 -12.67 6.12
C ILE A 203 0.28 -12.95 6.70
N GLY A 204 -0.75 -12.28 6.21
CA GLY A 204 -2.11 -12.46 6.68
C GLY A 204 -2.32 -11.90 8.09
N VAL A 205 -2.20 -10.59 8.22
CA VAL A 205 -2.30 -9.85 9.50
C VAL A 205 -3.59 -9.04 9.58
N ASP A 206 -3.77 -8.28 10.66
CA ASP A 206 -4.88 -7.32 10.76
C ASP A 206 -4.73 -6.23 9.67
N PRO A 207 -5.77 -5.92 8.89
CA PRO A 207 -5.75 -4.83 7.89
C PRO A 207 -5.27 -3.47 8.41
N ALA A 208 -5.41 -3.18 9.70
CA ALA A 208 -4.86 -1.95 10.29
C ALA A 208 -3.32 -1.96 10.30
N ILE A 209 -2.71 -3.14 10.42
CA ILE A 209 -1.25 -3.31 10.30
C ILE A 209 -0.83 -3.13 8.85
N GLU A 210 -1.55 -3.75 7.90
CA GLU A 210 -1.25 -3.66 6.48
C GLU A 210 -1.24 -2.21 6.00
N VAL A 211 -2.30 -1.47 6.28
CA VAL A 211 -2.38 -0.04 5.90
C VAL A 211 -1.38 0.81 6.69
N GLY A 212 -1.19 0.54 7.99
CA GLY A 212 -0.20 1.23 8.83
C GLY A 212 1.23 1.07 8.33
N SER A 213 1.60 -0.13 7.85
CA SER A 213 2.94 -0.44 7.33
C SER A 213 3.27 0.23 5.99
N CYS A 214 2.33 0.95 5.38
CA CYS A 214 2.52 1.68 4.13
C CYS A 214 2.80 3.17 4.34
N PHE A 215 2.95 3.63 5.57
CA PHE A 215 3.45 4.99 5.82
C PHE A 215 4.92 5.11 5.42
N GLU A 216 5.33 6.33 5.11
CA GLU A 216 6.68 6.66 4.64
C GLU A 216 7.18 7.97 5.28
N PRO A 217 8.50 8.21 5.29
CA PRO A 217 9.03 9.52 5.65
C PRO A 217 8.42 10.64 4.79
N PRO A 218 8.22 11.84 5.33
CA PRO A 218 8.62 12.30 6.67
C PRO A 218 7.62 11.97 7.79
N THR A 219 6.49 11.32 7.53
CA THR A 219 5.46 11.05 8.54
C THR A 219 5.94 10.02 9.55
N THR A 220 6.59 8.96 9.10
CA THR A 220 7.21 7.92 9.93
C THR A 220 8.72 7.95 9.68
N PRO A 221 9.51 8.77 10.44
CA PRO A 221 10.95 8.80 10.33
C PRO A 221 11.58 7.53 10.92
N LEU A 222 12.84 7.23 10.59
CA LEU A 222 13.58 6.12 11.18
C LEU A 222 13.52 6.18 12.72
N GLY A 223 13.07 5.09 13.34
CA GLY A 223 12.82 5.00 14.77
C GLY A 223 11.33 5.13 15.14
N TYR A 224 10.45 5.42 14.20
CA TYR A 224 9.00 5.28 14.36
C TYR A 224 8.57 3.87 13.98
N ASN A 225 7.89 3.16 14.85
CA ASN A 225 7.39 1.82 14.56
C ASN A 225 5.95 1.90 14.05
N GLU A 226 5.72 1.57 12.79
CA GLU A 226 4.41 1.68 12.13
C GLU A 226 3.34 0.77 12.73
N LEU A 227 3.72 -0.29 13.45
CA LEU A 227 2.76 -1.12 14.21
C LEU A 227 2.01 -0.30 15.27
N SER A 228 2.60 0.78 15.74
CA SER A 228 1.97 1.69 16.71
C SER A 228 0.75 2.41 16.14
N ILE A 229 0.69 2.62 14.82
CA ILE A 229 -0.48 3.18 14.11
C ILE A 229 -1.65 2.20 14.19
N ALA A 230 -1.39 0.93 13.92
CA ALA A 230 -2.40 -0.12 14.05
C ALA A 230 -2.88 -0.26 15.49
N GLY A 231 -1.96 -0.17 16.45
CA GLY A 231 -2.29 -0.11 17.89
C GLY A 231 -3.25 1.02 18.20
N ALA A 232 -2.99 2.23 17.70
CA ALA A 232 -3.85 3.41 17.89
C ALA A 232 -5.24 3.24 17.26
N ILE A 233 -5.32 2.69 16.03
CA ILE A 233 -6.61 2.39 15.36
C ILE A 233 -7.43 1.38 16.18
N ARG A 234 -6.80 0.33 16.69
CA ARG A 234 -7.44 -0.73 17.48
C ARG A 234 -7.61 -0.38 18.96
N LYS A 235 -6.98 0.70 19.43
CA LYS A 235 -6.93 1.12 20.85
C LYS A 235 -6.35 0.04 21.77
N THR A 236 -5.48 -0.79 21.24
CA THR A 236 -4.76 -1.87 21.95
C THR A 236 -3.42 -2.09 21.25
N PRO A 237 -2.32 -2.37 21.98
CA PRO A 237 -1.04 -2.67 21.36
C PRO A 237 -1.11 -3.84 20.39
N VAL A 238 -0.34 -3.79 19.31
CA VAL A 238 -0.05 -4.99 18.50
C VAL A 238 0.81 -5.93 19.33
N VAL A 239 0.45 -7.22 19.39
CA VAL A 239 1.25 -8.22 20.10
C VAL A 239 2.25 -8.83 19.14
N LEU A 240 3.51 -8.82 19.56
CA LEU A 240 4.62 -9.50 18.93
C LEU A 240 4.97 -10.78 19.72
N ALA A 241 5.52 -11.77 19.05
CA ALA A 241 6.09 -12.97 19.63
C ALA A 241 7.54 -13.11 19.20
N PRO A 242 8.47 -13.56 20.10
CA PRO A 242 9.82 -13.89 19.72
C PRO A 242 9.83 -14.96 18.63
N CYS A 243 10.64 -14.79 17.59
CA CYS A 243 10.87 -15.78 16.55
C CYS A 243 11.51 -17.05 17.12
N VAL A 244 11.27 -18.19 16.47
CA VAL A 244 11.77 -19.49 16.95
C VAL A 244 13.18 -19.83 16.47
N SER A 245 13.68 -19.14 15.41
CA SER A 245 14.95 -19.49 14.77
C SER A 245 15.94 -18.33 14.62
N ILE A 246 15.48 -17.09 14.80
CA ILE A 246 16.28 -15.88 14.69
C ILE A 246 16.06 -14.96 15.89
N LYS A 247 16.97 -14.03 16.12
CA LYS A 247 16.85 -13.04 17.20
C LYS A 247 16.05 -11.81 16.71
N GLU A 248 14.76 -12.00 16.48
CA GLU A 248 13.82 -10.96 16.07
C GLU A 248 12.42 -11.32 16.58
N ASN A 249 11.46 -10.40 16.42
CA ASN A 249 10.06 -10.60 16.77
C ASN A 249 9.21 -10.68 15.51
N ALA A 250 8.06 -11.35 15.60
CA ALA A 250 7.08 -11.46 14.54
C ALA A 250 5.68 -11.06 15.06
N ILE A 251 4.76 -10.73 14.17
CA ILE A 251 3.38 -10.39 14.53
C ILE A 251 2.67 -11.67 15.00
N ALA A 252 2.32 -11.72 16.28
CA ALA A 252 1.82 -12.93 16.95
C ALA A 252 0.55 -13.53 16.30
N ASN A 253 -0.30 -12.70 15.70
CA ASN A 253 -1.56 -13.09 15.07
C ASN A 253 -1.49 -13.31 13.56
N ALA A 254 -0.29 -13.32 12.96
CA ALA A 254 -0.13 -13.61 11.54
C ALA A 254 -0.62 -15.03 11.17
N GLU A 255 -1.01 -15.22 9.92
CA GLU A 255 -1.34 -16.53 9.36
C GLU A 255 -0.06 -17.34 9.10
N TYR A 256 0.96 -16.69 8.49
CA TYR A 256 2.30 -17.23 8.28
C TYR A 256 3.36 -16.25 8.77
N VAL A 257 4.50 -16.78 9.19
CA VAL A 257 5.73 -16.02 9.45
C VAL A 257 6.90 -16.75 8.79
N ILE A 258 7.67 -16.02 7.98
CA ILE A 258 8.97 -16.48 7.50
C ILE A 258 10.04 -15.82 8.38
N GLU A 259 10.91 -16.63 8.94
CA GLU A 259 12.05 -16.19 9.74
C GLU A 259 13.33 -16.37 8.93
N GLY A 260 14.08 -15.31 8.71
CA GLY A 260 15.27 -15.34 7.88
C GLY A 260 16.30 -14.28 8.24
N GLU A 261 17.35 -14.23 7.45
CA GLU A 261 18.45 -13.30 7.59
C GLU A 261 18.81 -12.69 6.24
N ILE A 262 18.78 -11.37 6.13
CA ILE A 262 19.35 -10.66 4.97
C ILE A 262 20.87 -10.82 5.04
N GLN A 263 21.46 -11.37 3.98
CA GLN A 263 22.89 -11.67 3.94
C GLN A 263 23.72 -10.42 3.67
N PRO A 264 24.79 -10.17 4.45
CA PRO A 264 25.56 -8.95 4.35
C PRO A 264 26.26 -8.83 2.98
N GLY A 265 25.99 -7.74 2.26
CA GLY A 265 26.61 -7.44 0.97
C GLY A 265 26.27 -8.36 -0.20
N ILE A 266 25.43 -9.38 0.00
CA ILE A 266 25.07 -10.31 -1.09
C ILE A 266 23.88 -9.76 -1.87
N ARG A 267 24.06 -9.66 -3.20
CA ARG A 267 23.02 -9.28 -4.15
C ARG A 267 22.74 -10.42 -5.13
N VAL A 268 21.48 -10.54 -5.54
CA VAL A 268 21.03 -11.56 -6.51
C VAL A 268 20.16 -10.91 -7.58
N VAL A 269 20.13 -11.54 -8.75
CA VAL A 269 19.27 -11.13 -9.85
C VAL A 269 17.84 -11.63 -9.56
N GLU A 270 16.86 -10.75 -9.65
CA GLU A 270 15.47 -11.06 -9.27
C GLU A 270 14.87 -12.18 -10.13
N ASP A 271 15.13 -12.18 -11.44
CA ASP A 271 14.63 -13.16 -12.41
C ASP A 271 15.66 -14.25 -12.76
N GLN A 272 16.56 -14.60 -11.86
CA GLN A 272 17.62 -15.58 -12.10
C GLN A 272 17.11 -16.97 -12.54
N ASN A 273 15.88 -17.31 -12.20
CA ASN A 273 15.27 -18.60 -12.55
C ASN A 273 14.47 -18.57 -13.85
N THR A 274 14.01 -17.41 -14.31
CA THR A 274 13.12 -17.29 -15.47
C THR A 274 13.73 -16.52 -16.64
N HIS A 275 14.68 -15.63 -16.38
CA HIS A 275 15.37 -14.79 -17.36
C HIS A 275 14.40 -13.99 -18.25
N THR A 276 13.25 -13.58 -17.72
CA THR A 276 12.23 -12.85 -18.47
C THR A 276 12.56 -11.36 -18.62
N GLY A 277 13.44 -10.82 -17.82
CA GLY A 277 13.75 -9.38 -17.71
C GLY A 277 12.71 -8.60 -16.90
N TYR A 278 11.67 -9.26 -16.40
CA TYR A 278 10.59 -8.62 -15.62
C TYR A 278 10.50 -9.20 -14.23
N ALA A 279 10.12 -8.35 -13.29
CA ALA A 279 9.79 -8.76 -11.91
C ALA A 279 8.34 -9.22 -11.82
N MET A 280 7.42 -8.28 -11.74
CA MET A 280 5.97 -8.47 -11.67
C MET A 280 5.28 -7.17 -12.12
N PRO A 281 3.96 -7.17 -12.42
CA PRO A 281 3.22 -5.95 -12.71
C PRO A 281 3.25 -4.96 -11.54
N GLU A 282 3.56 -3.71 -11.84
CA GLU A 282 3.64 -2.63 -10.87
C GLU A 282 2.34 -1.81 -10.81
N PHE A 283 2.15 -1.04 -9.73
CA PHE A 283 0.94 -0.26 -9.49
C PHE A 283 0.58 0.75 -10.60
N PRO A 284 1.51 1.30 -11.41
CA PRO A 284 1.14 2.16 -12.53
C PRO A 284 0.48 1.41 -13.69
N GLY A 285 0.50 0.07 -13.69
CA GLY A 285 -0.11 -0.77 -14.73
C GLY A 285 0.87 -1.26 -15.79
N TYR A 286 2.15 -1.11 -15.55
CA TYR A 286 3.23 -1.59 -16.43
C TYR A 286 3.98 -2.75 -15.79
N ASN A 287 4.67 -3.54 -16.59
CA ASN A 287 5.57 -4.58 -16.09
C ASN A 287 6.77 -3.92 -15.38
N GLY A 288 7.02 -4.28 -14.14
CA GLY A 288 8.22 -3.93 -13.42
C GLY A 288 9.43 -4.64 -14.01
N LEU A 289 10.55 -3.93 -14.18
CA LEU A 289 11.79 -4.57 -14.58
C LEU A 289 12.38 -5.38 -13.43
N ALA A 290 12.95 -6.53 -13.73
CA ALA A 290 13.70 -7.32 -12.78
C ALA A 290 14.93 -6.54 -12.30
N SER A 291 15.17 -6.55 -11.00
CA SER A 291 16.35 -5.92 -10.41
C SER A 291 17.54 -6.87 -10.43
N HIS A 292 18.73 -6.34 -10.73
CA HIS A 292 19.99 -7.07 -10.60
C HIS A 292 20.61 -6.92 -9.20
N GLU A 293 20.00 -6.14 -8.31
CA GLU A 293 20.54 -5.71 -7.02
C GLU A 293 19.59 -6.04 -5.85
N CYS A 294 18.81 -7.13 -5.98
CA CYS A 294 17.99 -7.60 -4.86
C CYS A 294 18.87 -8.16 -3.74
N TRP A 295 18.49 -7.90 -2.49
CA TRP A 295 19.12 -8.54 -1.35
C TRP A 295 18.69 -10.01 -1.24
N LEU A 296 19.61 -10.86 -0.77
CA LEU A 296 19.35 -12.27 -0.50
C LEU A 296 18.91 -12.45 0.94
N ILE A 297 17.77 -13.11 1.14
CA ILE A 297 17.34 -13.62 2.46
C ILE A 297 17.56 -15.14 2.49
N LYS A 298 18.30 -15.60 3.48
CA LYS A 298 18.38 -17.03 3.84
C LYS A 298 17.32 -17.32 4.88
N VAL A 299 16.37 -18.18 4.52
CA VAL A 299 15.29 -18.60 5.44
C VAL A 299 15.81 -19.62 6.44
N LYS A 300 15.39 -19.51 7.69
CA LYS A 300 15.74 -20.39 8.81
C LYS A 300 14.56 -21.23 9.25
N ALA A 301 13.36 -20.64 9.25
CA ALA A 301 12.13 -21.34 9.59
C ALA A 301 10.92 -20.68 8.91
N VAL A 302 9.86 -21.45 8.80
CA VAL A 302 8.51 -20.97 8.50
C VAL A 302 7.61 -21.43 9.62
N THR A 303 6.84 -20.52 10.21
CA THR A 303 5.82 -20.86 11.19
C THR A 303 4.45 -20.40 10.69
N HIS A 304 3.39 -21.10 11.11
CA HIS A 304 2.05 -20.74 10.70
C HIS A 304 0.96 -21.27 11.64
N ARG A 305 -0.25 -20.74 11.49
CA ARG A 305 -1.46 -21.27 12.13
C ARG A 305 -1.81 -22.65 11.58
N LYS A 306 -2.63 -23.39 12.30
CA LYS A 306 -3.36 -24.52 11.69
C LYS A 306 -4.33 -23.98 10.65
N ASN A 307 -4.32 -24.60 9.43
CA ASN A 307 -5.15 -24.19 8.29
C ASN A 307 -5.01 -22.69 7.92
N PRO A 308 -3.80 -22.21 7.63
CA PRO A 308 -3.55 -20.82 7.40
C PRO A 308 -4.12 -20.34 6.06
N ILE A 309 -4.30 -19.02 5.93
CA ILE A 309 -4.69 -18.37 4.68
C ILE A 309 -3.52 -17.50 4.22
N MET A 310 -3.03 -17.73 3.01
CA MET A 310 -2.06 -16.85 2.40
C MET A 310 -2.77 -15.63 1.80
N GLN A 311 -2.37 -14.44 2.23
CA GLN A 311 -2.83 -13.21 1.61
C GLN A 311 -1.85 -12.78 0.53
N THR A 312 -2.37 -12.34 -0.61
CA THR A 312 -1.59 -11.78 -1.71
C THR A 312 -2.28 -10.57 -2.30
N VAL A 313 -1.52 -9.65 -2.88
CA VAL A 313 -2.00 -8.52 -3.67
C VAL A 313 -1.40 -8.58 -5.07
N ILE A 314 -2.19 -8.28 -6.06
CA ILE A 314 -1.72 -8.11 -7.44
C ILE A 314 -1.77 -6.63 -7.83
N GLY A 315 -0.75 -6.17 -8.52
CA GLY A 315 -0.75 -4.86 -9.18
C GLY A 315 -1.14 -4.99 -10.65
N PRO A 316 -1.74 -3.95 -11.23
CA PRO A 316 -2.47 -2.85 -10.58
C PRO A 316 -3.84 -3.31 -10.06
N SER A 317 -4.22 -2.86 -8.86
CA SER A 317 -5.53 -3.17 -8.27
C SER A 317 -5.98 -2.06 -7.32
N GLU A 318 -7.29 -2.01 -7.02
CA GLU A 318 -7.80 -1.09 -6.00
C GLU A 318 -7.29 -1.43 -4.60
N GLU A 319 -6.94 -2.68 -4.34
CA GLU A 319 -6.26 -3.09 -3.10
C GLU A 319 -4.92 -2.37 -2.94
N HIS A 320 -4.10 -2.35 -3.99
CA HIS A 320 -2.83 -1.62 -3.99
C HIS A 320 -3.04 -0.11 -3.86
N VAL A 321 -4.07 0.45 -4.56
CA VAL A 321 -4.42 1.87 -4.44
C VAL A 321 -4.78 2.25 -3.01
N ASN A 322 -5.59 1.44 -2.33
CA ASN A 322 -5.99 1.72 -0.95
C ASN A 322 -4.84 1.56 0.05
N LEU A 323 -3.98 0.54 -0.13
CA LEU A 323 -2.78 0.35 0.69
C LEU A 323 -1.83 1.55 0.61
N ALA A 324 -1.57 2.05 -0.59
CA ALA A 324 -0.66 3.18 -0.80
C ALA A 324 -1.34 4.53 -0.55
N GLY A 325 -2.57 4.69 -1.00
CA GLY A 325 -3.26 5.98 -1.05
C GLY A 325 -3.72 6.49 0.31
N ILE A 326 -4.29 5.63 1.14
CA ILE A 326 -4.83 6.06 2.44
C ILE A 326 -3.73 6.62 3.37
N PRO A 327 -2.55 5.99 3.52
CA PRO A 327 -1.42 6.59 4.24
C PRO A 327 -0.90 7.88 3.60
N THR A 328 -0.89 7.98 2.26
CA THR A 328 -0.53 9.20 1.53
C THR A 328 -1.48 10.35 1.87
N GLU A 329 -2.80 10.11 1.88
CA GLU A 329 -3.81 11.08 2.32
C GLU A 329 -3.54 11.58 3.74
N ALA A 330 -3.26 10.65 4.66
CA ALA A 330 -3.00 10.97 6.06
C ALA A 330 -1.73 11.81 6.24
N SER A 331 -0.67 11.49 5.50
CA SER A 331 0.60 12.21 5.51
C SER A 331 0.43 13.64 4.99
N ILE A 332 -0.27 13.80 3.87
CA ILE A 332 -0.59 15.11 3.30
C ILE A 332 -1.47 15.91 4.25
N TYR A 333 -2.56 15.31 4.76
CA TYR A 333 -3.48 15.99 5.68
C TYR A 333 -2.78 16.46 6.96
N ASN A 334 -1.89 15.65 7.53
CA ASN A 334 -1.09 16.01 8.70
C ASN A 334 -0.24 17.29 8.48
N MET A 335 0.46 17.35 7.36
CA MET A 335 1.28 18.52 6.99
C MET A 335 0.42 19.76 6.79
N LEU A 336 -0.70 19.60 6.08
CA LEU A 336 -1.61 20.71 5.76
C LEU A 336 -2.31 21.26 7.01
N GLU A 337 -2.78 20.39 7.89
CA GLU A 337 -3.46 20.84 9.11
C GLU A 337 -2.51 21.58 10.07
N LYS A 338 -1.23 21.20 10.13
CA LYS A 338 -0.19 21.92 10.89
C LYS A 338 0.13 23.30 10.31
N ALA A 339 0.23 23.40 8.99
CA ALA A 339 0.67 24.64 8.33
C ALA A 339 -0.47 25.60 7.97
N LEU A 340 -1.64 25.07 7.62
CA LEU A 340 -2.83 25.80 7.15
C LEU A 340 -4.09 25.28 7.81
N PRO A 341 -4.26 25.41 9.16
CA PRO A 341 -5.34 24.80 9.90
C PRO A 341 -6.72 25.10 9.31
N GLY A 342 -7.50 24.05 9.03
CA GLY A 342 -8.87 24.13 8.53
C GLY A 342 -9.03 24.68 7.12
N LYS A 343 -7.92 24.89 6.36
CA LYS A 343 -7.97 25.39 4.97
C LYS A 343 -8.07 24.30 3.92
N VAL A 344 -7.73 23.06 4.27
CA VAL A 344 -8.00 21.86 3.47
C VAL A 344 -8.92 20.97 4.27
N THR A 345 -10.10 20.72 3.77
CA THR A 345 -11.13 19.96 4.49
C THR A 345 -10.95 18.46 4.30
N ASN A 346 -10.40 18.03 3.16
CA ASN A 346 -10.10 16.63 2.91
C ASN A 346 -9.04 16.46 1.81
N VAL A 347 -8.46 15.26 1.74
CA VAL A 347 -7.44 14.83 0.79
C VAL A 347 -7.84 13.48 0.23
N TYR A 348 -7.71 13.30 -1.07
CA TYR A 348 -7.88 12.02 -1.75
C TYR A 348 -6.67 11.70 -2.62
N ALA A 349 -5.96 10.63 -2.30
CA ALA A 349 -4.91 10.08 -3.15
C ALA A 349 -5.57 9.28 -4.28
N HIS A 350 -5.64 9.89 -5.45
CA HIS A 350 -6.54 9.46 -6.52
C HIS A 350 -6.13 8.12 -7.14
N GLN A 351 -7.11 7.25 -7.36
CA GLN A 351 -6.93 5.91 -7.90
C GLN A 351 -6.23 5.89 -9.26
N SER A 352 -6.50 6.85 -10.15
CA SER A 352 -5.83 6.93 -11.47
C SER A 352 -4.32 7.18 -11.36
N GLY A 353 -3.85 7.71 -10.24
CA GLY A 353 -2.45 7.86 -9.88
C GLY A 353 -1.90 6.70 -9.06
N GLY A 354 -2.65 5.60 -8.93
CA GLY A 354 -2.23 4.46 -8.10
C GLY A 354 -2.12 4.76 -6.61
N GLY A 355 -2.82 5.82 -6.13
CA GLY A 355 -2.70 6.29 -4.75
C GLY A 355 -1.41 7.06 -4.44
N LYS A 356 -0.52 7.25 -5.43
CA LYS A 356 0.80 7.87 -5.23
C LYS A 356 1.09 9.07 -6.13
N TYR A 357 0.63 9.06 -7.40
CA TYR A 357 1.02 10.10 -8.36
C TYR A 357 0.14 11.33 -8.32
N MET A 358 -1.10 11.21 -7.88
CA MET A 358 -2.07 12.29 -7.90
C MET A 358 -2.83 12.40 -6.59
N ALA A 359 -2.96 13.62 -6.08
CA ALA A 359 -3.86 13.94 -4.97
C ALA A 359 -4.84 15.04 -5.37
N VAL A 360 -6.07 14.92 -4.85
CA VAL A 360 -7.10 15.97 -4.92
C VAL A 360 -7.24 16.57 -3.54
N LEU A 361 -7.08 17.89 -3.42
CA LEU A 361 -7.23 18.63 -2.17
C LEU A 361 -8.53 19.42 -2.20
N GLN A 362 -9.42 19.18 -1.24
CA GLN A 362 -10.64 19.94 -1.06
C GLN A 362 -10.35 21.15 -0.18
N CYS A 363 -10.39 22.35 -0.79
CA CYS A 363 -9.92 23.59 -0.20
C CYS A 363 -11.08 24.45 0.29
N ARG A 364 -10.88 25.11 1.44
CA ARG A 364 -11.83 26.02 2.07
C ARG A 364 -11.31 27.46 2.02
N LYS A 365 -12.02 28.33 1.32
CA LYS A 365 -11.80 29.77 1.34
C LYS A 365 -12.96 30.45 2.06
N THR A 366 -12.72 31.03 3.23
CA THR A 366 -13.75 31.67 4.09
C THR A 366 -13.71 33.18 4.04
N VAL A 367 -12.56 33.75 3.71
CA VAL A 367 -12.30 35.18 3.60
C VAL A 367 -11.41 35.47 2.39
N HIS A 368 -11.41 36.70 1.91
CA HIS A 368 -10.61 37.11 0.75
C HIS A 368 -9.11 36.78 0.92
N THR A 369 -8.57 36.92 2.12
CA THR A 369 -7.15 36.64 2.40
C THR A 369 -6.80 35.12 2.41
N ASP A 370 -7.76 34.26 2.16
CA ASP A 370 -7.51 32.83 1.91
C ASP A 370 -7.11 32.56 0.46
N GLU A 371 -7.29 33.55 -0.44
CA GLU A 371 -6.86 33.43 -1.83
C GLU A 371 -5.35 33.20 -1.92
N GLY A 372 -4.94 32.18 -2.69
CA GLY A 372 -3.54 31.75 -2.79
C GLY A 372 -3.11 30.68 -1.78
N LYS A 373 -3.81 30.50 -0.65
CA LYS A 373 -3.48 29.44 0.32
C LYS A 373 -3.68 28.02 -0.25
N GLN A 374 -4.63 27.83 -1.16
CA GLN A 374 -4.82 26.56 -1.87
C GLN A 374 -3.57 26.17 -2.67
N ARG A 375 -2.89 27.12 -3.31
CA ARG A 375 -1.63 26.86 -4.04
C ARG A 375 -0.49 26.53 -3.10
N GLN A 376 -0.41 27.19 -1.94
CA GLN A 376 0.54 26.82 -0.87
C GLN A 376 0.26 25.42 -0.34
N ALA A 377 -1.01 25.02 -0.18
CA ALA A 377 -1.37 23.68 0.22
C ALA A 377 -0.83 22.61 -0.76
N ALA A 378 -0.90 22.86 -2.07
CA ALA A 378 -0.33 21.94 -3.06
C ALA A 378 1.20 21.79 -2.92
N LEU A 379 1.93 22.87 -2.66
CA LEU A 379 3.38 22.83 -2.43
C LEU A 379 3.72 22.02 -1.17
N LEU A 380 2.94 22.20 -0.11
CA LEU A 380 3.08 21.42 1.12
C LEU A 380 2.75 19.93 0.91
N ALA A 381 1.75 19.62 0.07
CA ALA A 381 1.42 18.23 -0.28
C ALA A 381 2.59 17.54 -0.99
N PHE A 382 3.28 18.21 -1.91
CA PHE A 382 4.49 17.68 -2.54
C PHE A 382 5.65 17.46 -1.56
N SER A 383 5.72 18.25 -0.49
CA SER A 383 6.72 18.09 0.57
C SER A 383 6.34 16.98 1.54
N ALA A 384 5.04 16.81 1.82
CA ALA A 384 4.53 15.75 2.69
C ALA A 384 4.66 14.36 2.07
N PHE A 385 4.57 14.28 0.74
CA PHE A 385 4.72 13.04 -0.02
C PHE A 385 5.52 13.29 -1.31
N PRO A 386 6.85 13.09 -1.28
CA PRO A 386 7.75 13.44 -2.38
C PRO A 386 7.50 12.69 -3.70
N GLU A 387 6.87 11.52 -3.63
CA GLU A 387 6.52 10.72 -4.83
C GLU A 387 5.34 11.28 -5.62
N LEU A 388 4.57 12.22 -5.04
CA LEU A 388 3.43 12.86 -5.67
C LEU A 388 3.86 13.65 -6.91
N LYS A 389 3.14 13.50 -8.03
CA LYS A 389 3.42 14.13 -9.32
C LYS A 389 2.43 15.26 -9.64
N HIS A 390 1.15 15.06 -9.33
CA HIS A 390 0.07 15.98 -9.64
C HIS A 390 -0.80 16.30 -8.44
N VAL A 391 -1.21 17.56 -8.31
CA VAL A 391 -2.19 18.00 -7.32
C VAL A 391 -3.32 18.74 -8.03
N ILE A 392 -4.55 18.34 -7.78
CA ILE A 392 -5.76 19.04 -8.22
C ILE A 392 -6.36 19.72 -6.98
N LEU A 393 -6.61 21.03 -7.08
CA LEU A 393 -7.23 21.83 -6.03
C LEU A 393 -8.69 22.09 -6.42
N VAL A 394 -9.61 21.80 -5.52
CA VAL A 394 -11.06 22.02 -5.73
C VAL A 394 -11.69 22.67 -4.51
N ASP A 395 -12.86 23.29 -4.69
CA ASP A 395 -13.64 23.86 -3.59
C ASP A 395 -14.43 22.79 -2.80
N GLU A 396 -15.02 23.17 -1.68
CA GLU A 396 -15.75 22.29 -0.76
C GLU A 396 -17.01 21.65 -1.36
N ASP A 397 -17.57 22.22 -2.40
CA ASP A 397 -18.77 21.70 -3.08
C ASP A 397 -18.48 20.58 -4.08
N VAL A 398 -17.20 20.23 -4.27
CA VAL A 398 -16.75 19.14 -5.15
C VAL A 398 -16.53 17.88 -4.34
N ASP A 399 -17.17 16.79 -4.73
CA ASP A 399 -16.87 15.46 -4.15
C ASP A 399 -15.55 14.94 -4.72
N ILE A 400 -14.50 14.98 -3.89
CA ILE A 400 -13.17 14.56 -4.30
C ILE A 400 -13.04 13.04 -4.53
N PHE A 401 -13.98 12.24 -4.03
CA PHE A 401 -14.05 10.78 -4.22
C PHE A 401 -14.80 10.39 -5.50
N ASP A 402 -15.52 11.32 -6.13
CA ASP A 402 -16.11 11.15 -7.46
C ASP A 402 -15.23 11.81 -8.54
N THR A 403 -14.54 10.98 -9.33
CA THR A 403 -13.69 11.41 -10.44
C THR A 403 -14.45 12.29 -11.45
N ARG A 404 -15.76 12.04 -11.66
CA ARG A 404 -16.56 12.82 -12.59
C ARG A 404 -16.78 14.25 -12.06
N ASP A 405 -16.98 14.39 -10.76
CA ASP A 405 -17.16 15.69 -10.12
C ASP A 405 -15.85 16.50 -10.12
N VAL A 406 -14.71 15.84 -9.87
CA VAL A 406 -13.38 16.44 -9.97
C VAL A 406 -13.10 16.92 -11.41
N LEU A 407 -13.37 16.07 -12.42
CA LEU A 407 -13.20 16.45 -13.82
C LEU A 407 -14.19 17.54 -14.26
N TRP A 408 -15.41 17.55 -13.71
CA TRP A 408 -16.36 18.65 -13.94
C TRP A 408 -15.79 19.98 -13.43
N ALA A 409 -15.23 20.01 -12.22
CA ALA A 409 -14.59 21.20 -11.67
C ALA A 409 -13.41 21.66 -12.56
N MET A 410 -12.59 20.73 -13.04
CA MET A 410 -11.48 21.03 -13.96
C MET A 410 -11.98 21.64 -15.29
N ASN A 411 -13.11 21.17 -15.83
CA ASN A 411 -13.64 21.69 -17.08
C ASN A 411 -14.39 23.03 -16.94
N THR A 412 -14.86 23.37 -15.74
CA THR A 412 -15.71 24.55 -15.54
C THR A 412 -15.06 25.69 -14.77
N ARG A 413 -13.94 25.43 -14.06
CA ARG A 413 -13.29 26.37 -13.13
C ARG A 413 -11.81 26.62 -13.42
N PHE A 414 -11.23 25.96 -14.42
CA PHE A 414 -9.80 25.98 -14.72
C PHE A 414 -9.53 26.64 -16.07
N GLN A 415 -8.50 27.50 -16.10
CA GLN A 415 -7.95 28.11 -17.30
C GLN A 415 -6.46 27.80 -17.40
N GLY A 416 -6.04 27.07 -18.47
CA GLY A 416 -4.71 26.52 -18.60
C GLY A 416 -3.57 27.56 -18.67
N ASP A 417 -3.86 28.81 -19.02
CA ASP A 417 -2.87 29.91 -19.12
C ASP A 417 -2.55 30.57 -17.76
N ARG A 418 -3.37 30.32 -16.72
CA ARG A 418 -3.22 30.98 -15.40
C ARG A 418 -3.32 30.05 -14.19
N ASP A 419 -4.00 28.91 -14.34
CA ASP A 419 -4.36 28.04 -13.21
C ASP A 419 -3.52 26.76 -13.19
N ILE A 420 -2.55 26.63 -14.12
CA ILE A 420 -1.54 25.57 -14.10
C ILE A 420 -0.22 26.12 -13.52
N ILE A 421 0.36 25.35 -12.60
CA ILE A 421 1.68 25.66 -12.05
C ILE A 421 2.56 24.42 -12.23
N THR A 422 3.72 24.59 -12.86
CA THR A 422 4.69 23.53 -13.10
C THR A 422 5.97 23.78 -12.29
N ILE A 423 6.53 22.71 -11.72
CA ILE A 423 7.76 22.72 -10.94
C ILE A 423 8.69 21.66 -11.54
N PRO A 424 9.58 22.03 -12.48
CA PRO A 424 10.48 21.09 -13.13
C PRO A 424 11.64 20.68 -12.24
N GLY A 425 12.27 19.54 -12.54
CA GLY A 425 13.51 19.08 -11.92
C GLY A 425 13.39 18.64 -10.47
N VAL A 426 12.24 18.12 -10.09
CA VAL A 426 12.00 17.64 -8.71
C VAL A 426 11.78 16.12 -8.63
N ARG A 427 12.05 15.56 -7.45
CA ARG A 427 11.91 14.12 -7.21
C ARG A 427 10.46 13.68 -7.39
N CYS A 428 10.29 12.52 -8.04
CA CYS A 428 9.03 11.82 -8.24
C CYS A 428 9.25 10.32 -8.02
N HIS A 429 8.19 9.53 -8.14
CA HIS A 429 8.29 8.08 -8.00
C HIS A 429 9.10 7.47 -9.17
N PRO A 430 10.11 6.61 -8.89
CA PRO A 430 10.98 6.04 -9.94
C PRO A 430 10.29 5.03 -10.86
N LEU A 431 9.11 4.52 -10.49
CA LEU A 431 8.28 3.65 -11.35
C LEU A 431 7.40 4.44 -12.34
N ASP A 432 7.48 5.78 -12.36
CA ASP A 432 6.85 6.58 -13.41
C ASP A 432 7.63 6.43 -14.72
N PRO A 433 7.10 5.74 -15.73
CA PRO A 433 7.85 5.54 -16.97
C PRO A 433 8.13 6.84 -17.74
N SER A 434 7.33 7.89 -17.49
CA SER A 434 7.56 9.19 -18.10
C SER A 434 8.67 10.00 -17.41
N SER A 435 9.22 9.52 -16.29
CA SER A 435 10.38 10.10 -15.60
C SER A 435 11.70 9.47 -16.01
N ASP A 436 11.74 8.78 -17.15
CA ASP A 436 12.97 8.20 -17.71
C ASP A 436 13.65 9.20 -18.66
N PRO A 437 14.98 9.41 -18.59
CA PRO A 437 15.71 10.27 -19.52
C PRO A 437 15.50 9.93 -21.00
N VAL A 438 15.17 8.68 -21.32
CA VAL A 438 14.84 8.25 -22.69
C VAL A 438 13.53 8.90 -23.17
N TYR A 439 12.61 9.21 -22.27
CA TYR A 439 11.33 9.85 -22.62
C TYR A 439 11.50 11.31 -23.04
N SER A 440 12.37 12.05 -22.37
CA SER A 440 12.63 13.46 -22.69
C SER A 440 14.04 13.88 -22.23
N GLN A 441 14.71 14.65 -23.09
CA GLN A 441 16.02 15.24 -22.76
C GLN A 441 15.98 16.26 -21.59
N SER A 442 14.80 16.71 -21.20
CA SER A 442 14.63 17.58 -20.02
C SER A 442 14.72 16.82 -18.69
N ILE A 443 14.72 15.50 -18.74
CA ILE A 443 14.82 14.63 -17.58
C ILE A 443 16.30 14.27 -17.39
N SER A 444 16.90 14.78 -16.30
CA SER A 444 18.33 14.57 -16.04
C SER A 444 18.66 13.20 -15.46
N ASP A 445 17.71 12.59 -14.75
CA ASP A 445 17.88 11.30 -14.08
C ASP A 445 16.52 10.63 -13.84
N LYS A 446 16.49 9.30 -13.78
CA LYS A 446 15.28 8.53 -13.50
C LYS A 446 14.71 8.88 -12.13
N GLY A 447 13.40 9.15 -12.08
CA GLY A 447 12.72 9.61 -10.87
C GLY A 447 12.80 11.12 -10.63
N ILE A 448 13.38 11.90 -11.56
CA ILE A 448 13.28 13.35 -11.63
C ILE A 448 12.21 13.70 -12.66
N SER A 449 11.27 14.55 -12.29
CA SER A 449 10.08 14.84 -13.09
C SER A 449 9.65 16.29 -12.94
N CYS A 450 8.58 16.69 -13.62
CA CYS A 450 7.91 17.95 -13.44
C CYS A 450 6.63 17.72 -12.61
N LYS A 451 6.54 18.38 -11.45
CA LYS A 451 5.29 18.37 -10.67
C LYS A 451 4.32 19.41 -11.21
N THR A 452 3.02 19.10 -11.17
CA THR A 452 1.99 19.98 -11.72
C THR A 452 0.87 20.20 -10.71
N ILE A 453 0.46 21.46 -10.55
CA ILE A 453 -0.72 21.86 -9.79
C ILE A 453 -1.78 22.31 -10.80
N PHE A 454 -2.99 21.81 -10.65
CA PHE A 454 -4.19 22.23 -11.37
C PHE A 454 -5.11 22.94 -10.37
N ASP A 455 -5.16 24.27 -10.42
CA ASP A 455 -6.00 25.07 -9.51
C ASP A 455 -7.40 25.21 -10.09
N CYS A 456 -8.28 24.26 -9.73
CA CYS A 456 -9.68 24.24 -10.13
C CYS A 456 -10.59 24.86 -9.07
N THR A 457 -10.07 25.79 -8.25
CA THR A 457 -10.87 26.53 -7.27
C THR A 457 -11.42 27.81 -7.86
N VAL A 458 -12.63 28.18 -7.42
CA VAL A 458 -13.24 29.46 -7.80
C VAL A 458 -12.58 30.61 -7.04
N PRO A 459 -12.21 31.75 -7.67
CA PRO A 459 -11.78 32.94 -6.94
C PRO A 459 -12.81 33.36 -5.88
N PHE A 460 -12.34 33.72 -4.68
CA PHE A 460 -13.22 34.03 -3.56
C PHE A 460 -14.34 35.02 -3.88
N GLU A 461 -14.01 36.10 -4.62
CA GLU A 461 -14.95 37.16 -5.02
C GLU A 461 -16.01 36.70 -6.05
N LEU A 462 -15.82 35.51 -6.64
CA LEU A 462 -16.71 34.99 -7.68
C LEU A 462 -17.57 33.82 -7.22
N LYS A 463 -17.49 33.41 -5.94
CA LYS A 463 -18.17 32.22 -5.41
C LYS A 463 -19.67 32.19 -5.76
N ASP A 464 -20.36 33.32 -5.61
CA ASP A 464 -21.81 33.42 -5.89
C ASP A 464 -22.16 33.16 -7.37
N LYS A 465 -21.22 33.44 -8.28
CA LYS A 465 -21.41 33.19 -9.73
C LYS A 465 -21.23 31.72 -10.12
N PHE A 466 -20.61 30.95 -9.25
CA PHE A 466 -20.34 29.52 -9.44
C PHE A 466 -21.20 28.60 -8.56
N ALA A 467 -22.26 29.15 -7.95
CA ALA A 467 -23.20 28.36 -7.19
C ALA A 467 -23.87 27.31 -8.09
N ARG A 468 -23.83 26.03 -7.67
CA ARG A 468 -24.49 24.95 -8.40
C ARG A 468 -26.00 25.10 -8.36
N ALA A 469 -26.65 24.79 -9.48
CA ALA A 469 -28.10 24.74 -9.54
C ALA A 469 -28.64 23.67 -8.56
N LYS A 470 -29.64 24.07 -7.78
CA LYS A 470 -30.36 23.14 -6.92
C LYS A 470 -31.69 22.81 -7.55
N PHE A 471 -31.93 21.53 -7.73
CA PHE A 471 -33.23 21.01 -8.11
C PHE A 471 -34.12 20.89 -6.88
N MET A 472 -35.44 20.90 -7.08
CA MET A 472 -36.40 20.69 -6.01
C MET A 472 -36.35 19.24 -5.53
N ASP A 473 -36.42 19.04 -4.23
CA ASP A 473 -36.58 17.72 -3.64
C ASP A 473 -37.94 17.12 -4.04
N ILE A 474 -37.97 15.81 -4.21
CA ILE A 474 -39.17 15.08 -4.57
C ILE A 474 -39.66 14.24 -3.39
N ASP A 475 -40.91 13.85 -3.42
CA ASP A 475 -41.46 12.84 -2.51
C ASP A 475 -40.98 11.45 -2.97
N GLU A 476 -39.93 10.93 -2.34
CA GLU A 476 -39.31 9.65 -2.69
C GLU A 476 -40.30 8.47 -2.58
N GLU A 477 -41.21 8.51 -1.60
CA GLU A 477 -42.22 7.44 -1.45
C GLU A 477 -43.18 7.42 -2.63
N LYS A 478 -43.56 8.59 -3.15
CA LYS A 478 -44.39 8.68 -4.35
C LYS A 478 -43.69 8.16 -5.60
N TRP A 479 -42.37 8.27 -5.68
CA TRP A 479 -41.60 7.94 -6.88
C TRP A 479 -40.72 6.68 -6.72
N LYS A 480 -40.90 5.91 -5.64
CA LYS A 480 -40.04 4.76 -5.26
C LYS A 480 -39.87 3.68 -6.34
N ASP A 481 -40.86 3.53 -7.24
CA ASP A 481 -40.79 2.54 -8.32
C ASP A 481 -39.91 3.02 -9.50
N PHE A 482 -39.43 4.26 -9.47
CA PHE A 482 -38.64 4.90 -10.53
C PHE A 482 -37.25 5.33 -10.06
N ILE A 483 -36.96 5.35 -8.78
CA ILE A 483 -35.68 5.69 -8.13
C ILE A 483 -35.19 4.51 -7.29
#